data_d418730e327724d942367a9a989ed8fc
#
_entry.id   d418730e327724d942367a9a989ed8fc
#
_cell.length_a   1.000
_cell.length_b   1.000
_cell.length_c   1.000
_cell.angle_alpha   90.00
_cell.angle_beta   90.00
_cell.angle_gamma   90.00
#
_symmetry.space_group_name_H-M   'P 1'
#
loop_
_entity.id
_entity.type
_entity.pdbx_description
1 polymer ?
#
loop_
_entity_poly.entity_id
_entity_poly.type
_entity_poly.pdbx_seq_one_letter_code
_entity_poly.pdbx_strand_id
1 'polypeptide(L)'
;NHGIIGEEYGRTPGKSSWILDPIDGTVGFIMGNPLFGTLIGFLSSDEPLIGLIDVPAMNERWAGDSKATLFYNASSCPGSNGQAVTASSCKSLDRARLYVAPLNVLNTGGSHAFGLINALNERVAVSRPSCDCYAYGLLASGHCDLVLEDGLEPYDYLPIVPIVRGAGGWMTDWKGHPLGLHSDGRVIAAATKPLLDASIDALRRL
;
A
#
# COMPACT_ATOMS: atom_id res chain seq x y z
N ASN A 1 -27.35 5.96 -4.57
CA ASN A 1 -26.60 6.48 -3.43
C ASN A 1 -25.44 5.53 -3.14
N HIS A 2 -24.23 6.09 -3.01
CA HIS A 2 -23.06 5.33 -2.59
C HIS A 2 -22.94 5.36 -1.07
N GLY A 3 -22.41 4.29 -0.47
CA GLY A 3 -21.97 4.26 0.92
C GLY A 3 -20.65 5.01 1.11
N ILE A 4 -20.29 5.21 2.37
CA ILE A 4 -18.99 5.76 2.79
C ILE A 4 -18.42 4.84 3.88
N ILE A 5 -17.14 4.58 3.80
CA ILE A 5 -16.33 3.90 4.81
C ILE A 5 -15.13 4.79 5.08
N GLY A 6 -14.95 5.27 6.30
CA GLY A 6 -13.85 6.19 6.60
C GLY A 6 -13.40 6.08 8.04
N GLU A 7 -12.14 6.38 8.26
CA GLU A 7 -11.55 6.42 9.59
C GLU A 7 -12.31 7.34 10.52
N GLU A 8 -12.54 8.59 10.09
CA GLU A 8 -13.18 9.64 10.90
C GLU A 8 -14.72 9.60 10.88
N TYR A 9 -15.33 8.99 9.87
CA TYR A 9 -16.77 9.09 9.60
C TYR A 9 -17.54 7.79 9.80
N GLY A 10 -16.85 6.70 10.16
CA GLY A 10 -17.45 5.39 10.30
C GLY A 10 -17.97 4.82 8.97
N ARG A 11 -19.08 4.07 9.02
CA ARG A 11 -19.62 3.36 7.86
C ARG A 11 -21.08 3.70 7.60
N THR A 12 -21.40 4.12 6.37
CA THR A 12 -22.78 4.19 5.84
C THR A 12 -22.97 3.12 4.75
N PRO A 13 -24.12 2.43 4.72
CA PRO A 13 -24.33 1.33 3.77
C PRO A 13 -24.55 1.82 2.33
N GLY A 14 -24.10 1.01 1.36
CA GLY A 14 -24.33 1.20 -0.08
C GLY A 14 -23.88 -0.04 -0.86
N LYS A 15 -24.44 -0.24 -2.07
CA LYS A 15 -23.96 -1.29 -3.00
C LYS A 15 -22.55 -0.99 -3.53
N SER A 16 -22.23 0.27 -3.61
CA SER A 16 -20.89 0.78 -3.91
C SER A 16 -20.54 1.79 -2.85
N SER A 17 -19.30 1.88 -2.45
CA SER A 17 -18.86 2.73 -1.34
C SER A 17 -17.59 3.47 -1.71
N TRP A 18 -17.50 4.70 -1.26
CA TRP A 18 -16.24 5.40 -1.14
C TRP A 18 -15.55 4.95 0.14
N ILE A 19 -14.26 4.71 0.06
CA ILE A 19 -13.42 4.41 1.22
C ILE A 19 -12.37 5.49 1.34
N LEU A 20 -12.21 6.06 2.55
CA LEU A 20 -11.49 7.30 2.77
C LEU A 20 -10.63 7.21 4.02
N ASP A 21 -9.39 7.59 3.90
CA ASP A 21 -8.51 7.97 5.00
C ASP A 21 -8.03 9.41 4.76
N PRO A 22 -8.46 10.37 5.58
CA PRO A 22 -8.08 11.77 5.40
C PRO A 22 -6.61 12.04 5.64
N ILE A 23 -5.97 11.34 6.59
CA ILE A 23 -4.57 11.54 6.96
C ILE A 23 -3.93 10.19 7.30
N ASP A 24 -3.59 9.41 6.28
CA ASP A 24 -2.73 8.22 6.43
C ASP A 24 -1.33 8.65 6.88
N GLY A 25 -0.76 7.91 7.83
CA GLY A 25 0.51 8.27 8.44
C GLY A 25 0.37 9.34 9.52
N THR A 26 -0.70 9.31 10.33
CA THR A 26 -1.00 10.28 11.40
C THR A 26 0.18 10.50 12.35
N VAL A 27 0.90 9.45 12.72
CA VAL A 27 2.10 9.55 13.58
C VAL A 27 3.19 10.37 12.87
N GLY A 28 3.43 10.08 11.60
CA GLY A 28 4.35 10.86 10.76
C GLY A 28 3.95 12.33 10.69
N PHE A 29 2.65 12.59 10.44
CA PHE A 29 2.09 13.94 10.38
C PHE A 29 2.33 14.72 11.68
N ILE A 30 2.03 14.15 12.86
CA ILE A 30 2.26 14.77 14.17
C ILE A 30 3.75 15.06 14.42
N MET A 31 4.64 14.21 13.91
CA MET A 31 6.09 14.37 14.03
C MET A 31 6.71 15.31 12.99
N GLY A 32 5.92 15.88 12.09
CA GLY A 32 6.39 16.80 11.04
C GLY A 32 7.02 16.09 9.83
N ASN A 33 6.78 14.78 9.65
CA ASN A 33 7.18 14.05 8.45
C ASN A 33 6.27 14.47 7.28
N PRO A 34 6.80 14.87 6.12
CA PRO A 34 5.99 15.32 4.98
C PRO A 34 5.33 14.17 4.18
N LEU A 35 5.55 12.90 4.53
CA LEU A 35 5.14 11.74 3.73
C LEU A 35 3.74 11.22 4.09
N PHE A 36 2.98 11.94 4.92
CA PHE A 36 1.57 11.66 5.16
C PHE A 36 0.73 11.87 3.89
N GLY A 37 -0.36 11.15 3.76
CA GLY A 37 -1.22 11.26 2.58
C GLY A 37 -2.71 11.19 2.87
N THR A 38 -3.51 11.49 1.86
CA THR A 38 -4.94 11.23 1.84
C THR A 38 -5.21 10.05 0.90
N LEU A 39 -5.97 9.06 1.38
CA LEU A 39 -6.35 7.90 0.61
C LEU A 39 -7.83 7.98 0.23
N ILE A 40 -8.12 7.77 -1.06
CA ILE A 40 -9.49 7.72 -1.57
C ILE A 40 -9.62 6.48 -2.45
N GLY A 41 -10.58 5.62 -2.14
CA GLY A 41 -10.92 4.45 -2.95
C GLY A 41 -12.40 4.39 -3.30
N PHE A 42 -12.73 3.70 -4.39
CA PHE A 42 -14.09 3.37 -4.74
C PHE A 42 -14.23 1.85 -4.85
N LEU A 43 -15.16 1.31 -4.07
CA LEU A 43 -15.50 -0.11 -4.03
C LEU A 43 -16.82 -0.36 -4.75
N SER A 44 -16.90 -1.43 -5.52
CA SER A 44 -18.17 -1.95 -6.04
C SER A 44 -18.30 -3.42 -5.62
N SER A 45 -19.35 -3.74 -4.87
CA SER A 45 -19.53 -5.08 -4.28
C SER A 45 -18.29 -5.54 -3.50
N ASP A 46 -17.73 -4.62 -2.71
CA ASP A 46 -16.53 -4.78 -1.86
C ASP A 46 -15.22 -4.99 -2.63
N GLU A 47 -15.23 -4.94 -3.98
CA GLU A 47 -14.03 -4.97 -4.82
C GLU A 47 -13.50 -3.55 -5.07
N PRO A 48 -12.21 -3.28 -4.78
CA PRO A 48 -11.60 -1.98 -5.05
C PRO A 48 -11.35 -1.79 -6.55
N LEU A 49 -12.01 -0.78 -7.13
CA LEU A 49 -11.95 -0.47 -8.56
C LEU A 49 -11.07 0.73 -8.90
N ILE A 50 -11.10 1.76 -8.07
CA ILE A 50 -10.35 3.00 -8.25
C ILE A 50 -9.68 3.35 -6.95
N GLY A 51 -8.47 3.87 -7.03
CA GLY A 51 -7.71 4.33 -5.89
C GLY A 51 -6.91 5.59 -6.17
N LEU A 52 -6.68 6.36 -5.12
CA LEU A 52 -5.87 7.56 -5.13
C LEU A 52 -5.06 7.63 -3.84
N ILE A 53 -3.77 7.93 -3.98
CA ILE A 53 -2.86 8.38 -2.94
C ILE A 53 -2.50 9.83 -3.26
N ASP A 54 -2.80 10.78 -2.38
CA ASP A 54 -2.39 12.19 -2.49
C ASP A 54 -1.45 12.54 -1.35
N VAL A 55 -0.24 12.96 -1.65
CA VAL A 55 0.79 13.36 -0.68
C VAL A 55 1.01 14.88 -0.82
N PRO A 56 0.20 15.70 -0.12
CA PRO A 56 0.09 17.12 -0.40
C PRO A 56 1.36 17.89 -0.10
N ALA A 57 2.13 17.50 0.92
CA ALA A 57 3.37 18.17 1.26
C ALA A 57 4.47 17.98 0.20
N MET A 58 4.42 16.87 -0.55
CA MET A 58 5.33 16.59 -1.67
C MET A 58 4.77 17.07 -3.00
N ASN A 59 3.49 17.47 -3.04
CA ASN A 59 2.77 17.78 -4.27
C ASN A 59 2.83 16.62 -5.28
N GLU A 60 2.65 15.41 -4.76
CA GLU A 60 2.69 14.15 -5.51
C GLU A 60 1.39 13.37 -5.32
N ARG A 61 0.97 12.69 -6.40
CA ARG A 61 -0.27 11.93 -6.41
C ARG A 61 -0.17 10.73 -7.33
N TRP A 62 -0.73 9.60 -6.89
CA TRP A 62 -0.94 8.41 -7.70
C TRP A 62 -2.43 8.12 -7.80
N ALA A 63 -2.91 7.82 -9.01
CA ALA A 63 -4.28 7.40 -9.25
C ALA A 63 -4.28 6.15 -10.14
N GLY A 64 -5.05 5.12 -9.76
CA GLY A 64 -5.09 3.84 -10.47
C GLY A 64 -6.47 3.21 -10.53
N ASP A 65 -6.71 2.37 -11.57
CA ASP A 65 -7.96 1.64 -11.80
C ASP A 65 -7.74 0.13 -12.01
N SER A 66 -6.66 -0.43 -11.48
CA SER A 66 -6.19 -1.82 -11.67
C SER A 66 -5.70 -2.17 -13.08
N LYS A 67 -5.83 -1.28 -14.07
CA LYS A 67 -5.32 -1.45 -15.45
C LYS A 67 -4.13 -0.55 -15.73
N ALA A 68 -4.16 0.66 -15.18
CA ALA A 68 -3.09 1.64 -15.30
C ALA A 68 -2.97 2.45 -14.01
N THR A 69 -1.78 2.97 -13.75
CA THR A 69 -1.51 3.93 -12.67
C THR A 69 -0.82 5.15 -13.24
N LEU A 70 -1.35 6.30 -12.88
CA LEU A 70 -0.84 7.60 -13.28
C LEU A 70 -0.23 8.31 -12.08
N PHE A 71 0.93 8.90 -12.29
CA PHE A 71 1.62 9.75 -11.34
C PHE A 71 1.51 11.22 -11.76
N TYR A 72 1.29 12.07 -10.79
CA TYR A 72 1.24 13.54 -10.92
C TYR A 72 2.17 14.17 -9.89
N ASN A 73 2.86 15.25 -10.28
CA ASN A 73 3.72 16.02 -9.39
C ASN A 73 3.61 17.52 -9.69
N ALA A 74 4.40 18.33 -9.01
CA ALA A 74 4.42 19.79 -9.17
C ALA A 74 4.66 20.26 -10.63
N SER A 75 5.31 19.44 -11.45
CA SER A 75 5.56 19.74 -12.87
C SER A 75 4.36 19.37 -13.76
N SER A 76 3.36 18.70 -13.24
CA SER A 76 2.15 18.35 -13.98
C SER A 76 1.27 19.59 -14.12
N CYS A 77 0.97 19.98 -15.36
CA CYS A 77 0.02 21.08 -15.60
C CYS A 77 -1.38 20.72 -15.10
N PRO A 78 -2.17 21.69 -14.61
CA PRO A 78 -3.59 21.49 -14.33
C PRO A 78 -4.29 20.91 -15.57
N GLY A 79 -4.98 19.76 -15.41
CA GLY A 79 -5.63 19.07 -16.51
C GLY A 79 -4.72 18.16 -17.35
N SER A 80 -3.45 17.96 -16.97
CA SER A 80 -2.59 16.96 -17.62
C SER A 80 -3.10 15.54 -17.33
N ASN A 81 -2.78 14.62 -18.26
CA ASN A 81 -3.17 13.21 -18.12
C ASN A 81 -2.30 12.41 -17.13
N GLY A 82 -1.37 13.07 -16.41
CA GLY A 82 -0.39 12.37 -15.57
C GLY A 82 0.63 11.56 -16.38
N GLN A 83 1.60 11.01 -15.68
CA GLN A 83 2.61 10.11 -16.26
C GLN A 83 2.27 8.67 -15.88
N ALA A 84 2.14 7.78 -16.86
CA ALA A 84 1.99 6.36 -16.57
C ALA A 84 3.25 5.82 -15.87
N VAL A 85 3.05 5.08 -14.78
CA VAL A 85 4.11 4.46 -13.99
C VAL A 85 3.95 2.96 -13.96
N THR A 86 5.06 2.25 -13.74
CA THR A 86 5.08 0.79 -13.66
C THR A 86 5.99 0.35 -12.51
N ALA A 87 5.56 -0.71 -11.81
CA ALA A 87 6.38 -1.37 -10.80
C ALA A 87 7.65 -1.96 -11.42
N SER A 88 8.66 -2.20 -10.59
CA SER A 88 9.92 -2.77 -11.05
C SER A 88 9.78 -4.23 -11.56
N SER A 89 10.79 -4.73 -12.23
CA SER A 89 10.85 -6.12 -12.69
C SER A 89 11.59 -7.07 -11.72
N CYS A 90 11.79 -6.67 -10.45
CA CYS A 90 12.48 -7.48 -9.44
C CYS A 90 11.69 -8.78 -9.16
N LYS A 91 12.40 -9.93 -9.15
CA LYS A 91 11.78 -11.26 -9.00
C LYS A 91 12.34 -12.06 -7.83
N SER A 92 13.37 -11.58 -7.14
CA SER A 92 14.04 -12.33 -6.08
C SER A 92 14.30 -11.46 -4.85
N LEU A 93 14.25 -12.07 -3.67
CA LEU A 93 14.42 -11.39 -2.39
C LEU A 93 15.79 -10.75 -2.24
N ASP A 94 16.85 -11.45 -2.59
CA ASP A 94 18.24 -11.00 -2.50
C ASP A 94 18.55 -9.73 -3.30
N ARG A 95 17.67 -9.33 -4.19
CA ARG A 95 17.75 -8.09 -4.98
C ARG A 95 16.69 -7.06 -4.62
N ALA A 96 15.75 -7.41 -3.76
CA ALA A 96 14.60 -6.58 -3.46
C ALA A 96 14.95 -5.41 -2.53
N ARG A 97 14.31 -4.27 -2.78
CA ARG A 97 14.26 -3.09 -1.91
C ARG A 97 12.94 -3.13 -1.15
N LEU A 98 13.00 -3.24 0.18
CA LEU A 98 11.87 -3.44 1.07
C LEU A 98 11.57 -2.18 1.89
N TYR A 99 10.32 -1.75 1.93
CA TYR A 99 9.77 -0.94 3.00
C TYR A 99 8.99 -1.84 3.97
N VAL A 100 9.28 -1.71 5.27
CA VAL A 100 8.71 -2.59 6.30
C VAL A 100 8.12 -1.75 7.43
N ALA A 101 7.00 -2.20 7.99
CA ALA A 101 6.36 -1.54 9.13
C ALA A 101 7.36 -1.25 10.24
N PRO A 102 7.29 -0.07 10.88
CA PRO A 102 8.21 0.28 11.98
C PRO A 102 8.08 -0.71 13.12
N LEU A 103 9.21 -1.12 13.70
CA LEU A 103 9.30 -2.13 14.76
C LEU A 103 8.51 -1.79 16.04
N ASN A 104 8.24 -0.52 16.29
CA ASN A 104 7.47 -0.04 17.43
C ASN A 104 5.93 -0.19 17.24
N VAL A 105 5.45 -0.26 16.02
CA VAL A 105 4.03 -0.53 15.72
C VAL A 105 3.73 -2.03 15.88
N LEU A 106 4.75 -2.89 15.75
CA LEU A 106 4.65 -4.34 15.86
C LEU A 106 4.33 -4.85 17.29
N ASN A 107 4.28 -3.99 18.29
CA ASN A 107 3.85 -4.37 19.65
C ASN A 107 2.38 -4.84 19.73
N THR A 108 1.59 -4.61 18.69
CA THR A 108 0.20 -5.08 18.60
C THR A 108 0.08 -6.50 18.06
N GLY A 109 1.03 -6.97 17.23
CA GLY A 109 1.03 -8.31 16.60
C GLY A 109 1.79 -9.41 17.36
N GLY A 110 2.44 -9.07 18.46
CA GLY A 110 3.21 -10.02 19.27
C GLY A 110 4.58 -10.40 18.70
N SER A 111 5.36 -11.17 19.47
CA SER A 111 6.71 -11.62 19.11
C SER A 111 6.80 -12.42 17.81
N HIS A 112 5.69 -13.04 17.37
CA HIS A 112 5.66 -13.84 16.15
C HIS A 112 5.72 -12.99 14.87
N ALA A 113 4.88 -11.93 14.76
CA ALA A 113 4.92 -11.02 13.61
C ALA A 113 6.30 -10.35 13.45
N PHE A 114 6.91 -9.94 14.57
CA PHE A 114 8.26 -9.39 14.60
C PHE A 114 9.31 -10.38 14.05
N GLY A 115 9.24 -11.67 14.45
CA GLY A 115 10.14 -12.71 13.95
C GLY A 115 10.03 -12.90 12.43
N LEU A 116 8.80 -12.92 11.91
CA LEU A 116 8.51 -13.07 10.48
C LEU A 116 9.09 -11.89 9.66
N ILE A 117 8.88 -10.68 10.13
CA ILE A 117 9.37 -9.46 9.48
C ILE A 117 10.89 -9.44 9.46
N ASN A 118 11.54 -9.74 10.58
CA ASN A 118 13.00 -9.78 10.64
C ASN A 118 13.60 -10.82 9.70
N ALA A 119 13.00 -12.00 9.63
CA ALA A 119 13.48 -13.05 8.74
C ALA A 119 13.34 -12.70 7.25
N LEU A 120 12.31 -11.96 6.87
CA LEU A 120 12.22 -11.42 5.51
C LEU A 120 13.27 -10.32 5.30
N ASN A 121 13.45 -9.45 6.30
CA ASN A 121 14.40 -8.35 6.28
C ASN A 121 15.86 -8.81 6.08
N GLU A 122 16.25 -9.94 6.64
CA GLU A 122 17.58 -10.53 6.47
C GLU A 122 17.83 -11.10 5.06
N ARG A 123 16.78 -11.28 4.23
CA ARG A 123 16.85 -11.90 2.92
C ARG A 123 16.83 -10.91 1.75
N VAL A 124 16.55 -9.64 2.01
CA VAL A 124 16.45 -8.61 0.98
C VAL A 124 17.77 -7.85 0.81
N ALA A 125 17.96 -7.22 -0.35
CA ALA A 125 19.16 -6.44 -0.65
C ALA A 125 19.31 -5.22 0.27
N VAL A 126 18.20 -4.53 0.55
CA VAL A 126 18.14 -3.35 1.40
C VAL A 126 16.73 -3.17 1.94
N SER A 127 16.63 -2.68 3.17
CA SER A 127 15.34 -2.35 3.78
C SER A 127 15.36 -1.00 4.46
N ARG A 128 14.16 -0.44 4.60
CA ARG A 128 13.90 0.78 5.36
C ARG A 128 12.58 0.66 6.12
N PRO A 129 12.43 1.41 7.24
CA PRO A 129 11.12 1.59 7.84
C PRO A 129 10.12 2.11 6.81
N SER A 130 8.86 1.67 6.90
CA SER A 130 7.78 2.13 6.05
C SER A 130 7.58 3.65 6.21
N CYS A 131 7.05 4.24 5.17
CA CYS A 131 6.68 5.65 5.11
C CYS A 131 5.19 5.75 4.71
N ASP A 132 4.37 4.94 5.38
CA ASP A 132 2.92 4.92 5.24
C ASP A 132 2.50 4.73 3.75
N CYS A 133 1.43 5.33 3.27
CA CYS A 133 0.97 5.20 1.88
C CYS A 133 2.02 5.57 0.83
N TYR A 134 2.98 6.42 1.17
CA TYR A 134 4.04 6.84 0.23
C TYR A 134 4.90 5.67 -0.25
N ALA A 135 5.13 4.65 0.59
CA ALA A 135 5.85 3.44 0.21
C ALA A 135 5.19 2.72 -0.99
N TYR A 136 3.87 2.69 -1.03
CA TYR A 136 3.12 2.07 -2.12
C TYR A 136 3.16 2.90 -3.40
N GLY A 137 3.16 4.23 -3.30
CA GLY A 137 3.41 5.12 -4.43
C GLY A 137 4.79 4.90 -5.05
N LEU A 138 5.82 4.72 -4.20
CA LEU A 138 7.18 4.38 -4.61
C LEU A 138 7.25 2.99 -5.27
N LEU A 139 6.49 2.00 -4.77
CA LEU A 139 6.40 0.67 -5.39
C LEU A 139 5.77 0.77 -6.78
N ALA A 140 4.65 1.47 -6.91
CA ALA A 140 3.97 1.69 -8.18
C ALA A 140 4.86 2.40 -9.21
N SER A 141 5.78 3.26 -8.75
CA SER A 141 6.75 3.97 -9.59
C SER A 141 8.07 3.21 -9.81
N GLY A 142 8.22 1.97 -9.30
CA GLY A 142 9.40 1.14 -9.49
C GLY A 142 10.61 1.53 -8.63
N HIS A 143 10.42 2.38 -7.61
CA HIS A 143 11.48 2.82 -6.70
C HIS A 143 11.72 1.87 -5.53
N CYS A 144 10.75 1.05 -5.14
CA CYS A 144 10.93 -0.10 -4.27
C CYS A 144 10.25 -1.35 -4.87
N ASP A 145 10.48 -2.52 -4.26
CA ASP A 145 10.07 -3.79 -4.83
C ASP A 145 9.11 -4.54 -3.92
N LEU A 146 9.17 -4.27 -2.62
CA LEU A 146 8.32 -4.86 -1.58
C LEU A 146 7.89 -3.80 -0.56
N VAL A 147 6.65 -3.92 -0.10
CA VAL A 147 6.13 -3.26 1.10
C VAL A 147 5.50 -4.34 1.97
N LEU A 148 5.83 -4.38 3.27
CA LEU A 148 5.29 -5.34 4.24
C LEU A 148 4.81 -4.59 5.47
N GLU A 149 3.52 -4.69 5.76
CA GLU A 149 2.89 -3.99 6.88
C GLU A 149 1.94 -4.91 7.66
N ASP A 150 1.71 -4.58 8.93
CA ASP A 150 0.80 -5.26 9.87
C ASP A 150 -0.01 -4.21 10.63
N GLY A 151 -1.25 -4.56 10.97
CA GLY A 151 -2.13 -3.71 11.76
C GLY A 151 -2.85 -2.61 10.98
N LEU A 152 -2.96 -2.76 9.66
CA LEU A 152 -3.67 -1.83 8.81
C LEU A 152 -5.19 -2.06 8.86
N GLU A 153 -5.96 -0.98 8.72
CA GLU A 153 -7.40 -1.02 8.56
C GLU A 153 -7.81 -0.96 7.06
N PRO A 154 -9.05 -1.32 6.69
CA PRO A 154 -9.47 -1.33 5.28
C PRO A 154 -9.29 -0.01 4.54
N TYR A 155 -9.40 1.13 5.20
CA TYR A 155 -9.22 2.45 4.58
C TYR A 155 -7.74 2.77 4.28
N ASP A 156 -6.78 2.06 4.93
CA ASP A 156 -5.34 2.22 4.68
C ASP A 156 -4.91 1.46 3.42
N TYR A 157 -5.49 0.29 3.13
CA TYR A 157 -4.98 -0.58 2.06
C TYR A 157 -5.91 -0.73 0.85
N LEU A 158 -7.26 -0.69 0.99
CA LEU A 158 -8.15 -0.90 -0.16
C LEU A 158 -8.04 0.20 -1.23
N PRO A 159 -7.84 1.48 -0.89
CA PRO A 159 -7.57 2.51 -1.90
C PRO A 159 -6.27 2.26 -2.69
N ILE A 160 -5.30 1.58 -2.07
CA ILE A 160 -3.97 1.33 -2.65
C ILE A 160 -3.97 0.17 -3.65
N VAL A 161 -4.85 -0.84 -3.44
CA VAL A 161 -4.92 -2.04 -4.29
C VAL A 161 -5.01 -1.72 -5.78
N PRO A 162 -5.91 -0.83 -6.28
CA PRO A 162 -6.00 -0.50 -7.71
C PRO A 162 -4.75 0.19 -8.24
N ILE A 163 -4.04 0.95 -7.41
CA ILE A 163 -2.81 1.65 -7.77
C ILE A 163 -1.67 0.67 -7.98
N VAL A 164 -1.44 -0.23 -7.02
CA VAL A 164 -0.39 -1.25 -7.13
C VAL A 164 -0.65 -2.17 -8.31
N ARG A 165 -1.90 -2.65 -8.49
CA ARG A 165 -2.30 -3.51 -9.62
C ARG A 165 -2.17 -2.80 -10.96
N GLY A 166 -2.61 -1.55 -11.05
CA GLY A 166 -2.52 -0.73 -12.27
C GLY A 166 -1.09 -0.48 -12.73
N ALA A 167 -0.13 -0.47 -11.78
CA ALA A 167 1.29 -0.41 -12.07
C ALA A 167 1.93 -1.78 -12.43
N GLY A 168 1.14 -2.86 -12.46
CA GLY A 168 1.61 -4.22 -12.73
C GLY A 168 2.13 -4.97 -11.50
N GLY A 169 2.02 -4.38 -10.31
CA GLY A 169 2.36 -5.00 -9.04
C GLY A 169 1.27 -5.92 -8.50
N TRP A 170 1.53 -6.52 -7.36
CA TRP A 170 0.65 -7.47 -6.65
C TRP A 170 0.49 -7.05 -5.21
N MET A 171 -0.72 -7.18 -4.67
CA MET A 171 -1.03 -6.83 -3.29
C MET A 171 -2.02 -7.85 -2.70
N THR A 172 -1.66 -8.45 -1.53
CA THR A 172 -2.42 -9.52 -0.86
C THR A 172 -2.24 -9.44 0.65
N ASP A 173 -2.95 -10.30 1.39
CA ASP A 173 -2.55 -10.62 2.76
C ASP A 173 -1.24 -11.45 2.80
N TRP A 174 -0.69 -11.69 4.00
CA TRP A 174 0.54 -12.49 4.16
C TRP A 174 0.38 -13.97 3.82
N LYS A 175 -0.84 -14.44 3.57
CA LYS A 175 -1.15 -15.81 3.14
C LYS A 175 -1.34 -15.92 1.62
N GLY A 176 -1.41 -14.78 0.93
CA GLY A 176 -1.62 -14.70 -0.51
C GLY A 176 -3.09 -14.57 -0.93
N HIS A 177 -4.02 -14.31 0.03
CA HIS A 177 -5.42 -14.09 -0.30
C HIS A 177 -5.64 -12.64 -0.75
N PRO A 178 -6.62 -12.39 -1.62
CA PRO A 178 -7.03 -11.04 -1.96
C PRO A 178 -7.45 -10.23 -0.73
N LEU A 179 -7.12 -8.94 -0.72
CA LEU A 179 -7.53 -8.02 0.33
C LEU A 179 -8.99 -7.60 0.15
N GLY A 180 -9.71 -7.53 1.26
CA GLY A 180 -11.11 -7.11 1.35
C GLY A 180 -11.42 -6.43 2.68
N LEU A 181 -12.67 -6.04 2.89
CA LEU A 181 -13.13 -5.32 4.09
C LEU A 181 -12.91 -6.08 5.43
N HIS A 182 -12.64 -7.37 5.37
CA HIS A 182 -12.50 -8.25 6.55
C HIS A 182 -11.11 -8.91 6.62
N SER A 183 -10.14 -8.42 5.86
CA SER A 183 -8.75 -8.87 5.97
C SER A 183 -8.17 -8.49 7.34
N ASP A 184 -7.18 -9.26 7.81
CA ASP A 184 -6.63 -9.15 9.17
C ASP A 184 -5.63 -7.98 9.36
N GLY A 185 -5.53 -7.08 8.39
CA GLY A 185 -4.63 -5.92 8.43
C GLY A 185 -3.18 -6.23 8.09
N ARG A 186 -2.86 -7.47 7.75
CA ARG A 186 -1.53 -7.89 7.30
C ARG A 186 -1.42 -7.80 5.80
N VAL A 187 -0.61 -6.87 5.34
CA VAL A 187 -0.51 -6.52 3.93
C VAL A 187 0.89 -6.75 3.39
N ILE A 188 0.97 -7.35 2.21
CA ILE A 188 2.19 -7.42 1.41
C ILE A 188 1.91 -6.93 0.00
N ALA A 189 2.72 -5.98 -0.48
CA ALA A 189 2.73 -5.55 -1.85
C ALA A 189 4.09 -5.85 -2.49
N ALA A 190 4.07 -6.37 -3.73
CA ALA A 190 5.27 -6.75 -4.45
C ALA A 190 5.23 -6.27 -5.90
N ALA A 191 6.37 -5.88 -6.44
CA ALA A 191 6.50 -5.42 -7.82
C ALA A 191 6.17 -6.53 -8.84
N THR A 192 6.38 -7.80 -8.50
CA THR A 192 6.11 -8.94 -9.39
C THR A 192 5.51 -10.13 -8.64
N LYS A 193 4.74 -10.96 -9.35
CA LYS A 193 4.18 -12.20 -8.77
C LYS A 193 5.25 -13.16 -8.22
N PRO A 194 6.37 -13.44 -8.93
CA PRO A 194 7.43 -14.29 -8.39
C PRO A 194 8.02 -13.75 -7.08
N LEU A 195 8.18 -12.42 -6.95
CA LEU A 195 8.67 -11.82 -5.72
C LEU A 195 7.65 -11.93 -4.58
N LEU A 196 6.36 -11.73 -4.87
CA LEU A 196 5.28 -11.96 -3.90
C LEU A 196 5.32 -13.40 -3.37
N ASP A 197 5.36 -14.40 -4.27
CA ASP A 197 5.34 -15.81 -3.89
C ASP A 197 6.57 -16.17 -3.03
N ALA A 198 7.76 -15.70 -3.42
CA ALA A 198 8.99 -15.91 -2.65
C ALA A 198 8.91 -15.27 -1.24
N SER A 199 8.25 -14.11 -1.13
CA SER A 199 8.05 -13.41 0.15
C SER A 199 7.07 -14.16 1.06
N ILE A 200 5.93 -14.60 0.52
CA ILE A 200 4.94 -15.41 1.25
C ILE A 200 5.55 -16.73 1.73
N ASP A 201 6.33 -17.41 0.87
CA ASP A 201 7.03 -18.64 1.24
C ASP A 201 8.07 -18.40 2.34
N ALA A 202 8.74 -17.25 2.34
CA ALA A 202 9.65 -16.87 3.41
C ALA A 202 8.95 -16.65 4.74
N LEU A 203 7.75 -16.02 4.72
CA LEU A 203 6.92 -15.80 5.91
C LEU A 203 6.31 -17.10 6.47
N ARG A 204 6.07 -18.12 5.65
CA ARG A 204 5.47 -19.41 6.08
C ARG A 204 6.46 -20.37 6.74
N ARG A 205 7.76 -20.21 6.51
CA ARG A 205 8.80 -21.18 6.96
C ARG A 205 9.30 -20.92 8.38
N LEU A 206 8.69 -20.00 9.08
CA LEU A 206 9.04 -19.57 10.44
C LEU A 206 7.88 -19.81 11.41
#